data_a4a3866805741f9910ac7a34a29b45ec
#
_entry.id   a4a3866805741f9910ac7a34a29b45ec
#
_cell.length_a   1.000
_cell.length_b   1.000
_cell.length_c   1.000
_cell.angle_alpha   90.00
_cell.angle_beta   90.00
_cell.angle_gamma   90.00
#
_symmetry.space_group_name_H-M   'P 1'
#
loop_
_entity.id
_entity.type
_entity.pdbx_description
1 polymer ?
#
loop_
_entity_poly.entity_id
_entity_poly.type
_entity_poly.pdbx_seq_one_letter_code
_entity_poly.pdbx_strand_id
1 'polypeptide(L)'
;MTVIKQDDLIQSVADALQFISYYHPVDFIQAMHEAYLREESPAARDSIAQILINSRMCATGHRPICQDTGIVTVFIRVGMDVRWDGATMSVDDMINEGVRRAYNLPENVLRASILADPAGARKNTKDNTPAVIHYSIVPGDKVEVDVAAKGGGSENKSKMAMLNPS
;
A
#
# COMPACT_ATOMS: atom_id res chain seq x y z
N MET A 1 -17.15 19.38 14.94
CA MET A 1 -17.25 17.89 15.06
C MET A 1 -17.49 17.33 13.67
N THR A 2 -16.51 16.68 13.13
CA THR A 2 -16.58 16.06 11.79
C THR A 2 -17.23 14.70 11.87
N VAL A 3 -18.12 14.42 10.94
CA VAL A 3 -18.86 13.17 10.83
C VAL A 3 -18.27 12.38 9.66
N ILE A 4 -17.80 11.18 9.90
CA ILE A 4 -17.25 10.28 8.91
C ILE A 4 -18.22 9.12 8.68
N LYS A 5 -18.52 8.83 7.45
CA LYS A 5 -19.30 7.64 7.09
C LYS A 5 -18.41 6.43 6.92
N GLN A 6 -18.93 5.29 7.28
CA GLN A 6 -18.22 4.01 7.14
C GLN A 6 -17.71 3.80 5.71
N ASP A 7 -18.57 3.99 4.71
CA ASP A 7 -18.20 3.77 3.31
C ASP A 7 -17.16 4.77 2.78
N ASP A 8 -17.09 5.98 3.35
CA ASP A 8 -16.06 6.96 2.95
C ASP A 8 -14.64 6.45 3.30
N LEU A 9 -14.47 5.86 4.49
CA LEU A 9 -13.18 5.25 4.88
C LEU A 9 -12.88 4.02 4.01
N ILE A 10 -13.83 3.12 3.85
CA ILE A 10 -13.68 1.89 3.06
C ILE A 10 -13.25 2.24 1.63
N GLN A 11 -13.96 3.17 1.00
CA GLN A 11 -13.69 3.56 -0.38
C GLN A 11 -12.35 4.30 -0.52
N SER A 12 -12.03 5.20 0.43
CA SER A 12 -10.74 5.90 0.43
C SER A 12 -9.55 4.93 0.50
N VAL A 13 -9.63 3.90 1.33
CA VAL A 13 -8.60 2.87 1.40
C VAL A 13 -8.51 2.07 0.10
N ALA A 14 -9.65 1.70 -0.48
CA ALA A 14 -9.69 0.95 -1.74
C ALA A 14 -9.09 1.75 -2.90
N ASP A 15 -9.49 3.01 -3.04
CA ASP A 15 -9.02 3.90 -4.10
C ASP A 15 -7.52 4.20 -3.96
N ALA A 16 -7.05 4.45 -2.74
CA ALA A 16 -5.64 4.69 -2.47
C ALA A 16 -4.76 3.47 -2.83
N LEU A 17 -5.19 2.25 -2.47
CA LEU A 17 -4.48 1.02 -2.82
C LEU A 17 -4.45 0.77 -4.32
N GLN A 18 -5.54 1.02 -5.02
CA GLN A 18 -5.57 0.94 -6.47
C GLN A 18 -4.63 1.99 -7.08
N PHE A 19 -4.68 3.24 -6.61
CA PHE A 19 -3.82 4.33 -7.10
C PHE A 19 -2.33 3.98 -6.97
N ILE A 20 -1.87 3.56 -5.78
CA ILE A 20 -0.46 3.24 -5.56
C ILE A 20 -0.02 1.97 -6.30
N SER A 21 -0.96 1.14 -6.76
CA SER A 21 -0.63 -0.07 -7.50
C SER A 21 -0.07 0.21 -8.91
N TYR A 22 -0.41 1.35 -9.52
CA TYR A 22 -0.01 1.69 -10.88
C TYR A 22 0.60 3.08 -11.06
N TYR A 23 0.62 3.93 -10.01
CA TYR A 23 1.32 5.21 -10.05
C TYR A 23 2.52 5.22 -9.10
N HIS A 24 3.68 5.57 -9.62
CA HIS A 24 4.80 5.99 -8.80
C HIS A 24 4.68 7.47 -8.42
N PRO A 25 5.18 7.89 -7.25
CA PRO A 25 5.28 9.30 -6.90
C PRO A 25 6.14 10.09 -7.90
N VAL A 26 5.85 11.38 -8.08
CA VAL A 26 6.57 12.23 -9.05
C VAL A 26 8.05 12.37 -8.69
N ASP A 27 8.37 12.50 -7.40
CA ASP A 27 9.75 12.57 -6.91
C ASP A 27 10.55 11.30 -7.21
N PHE A 28 9.93 10.11 -7.12
CA PHE A 28 10.54 8.86 -7.55
C PHE A 28 10.89 8.89 -9.05
N ILE A 29 9.95 9.32 -9.89
CA ILE A 29 10.18 9.40 -11.34
C ILE A 29 11.29 10.39 -11.68
N GLN A 30 11.33 11.54 -11.00
CA GLN A 30 12.39 12.53 -11.16
C GLN A 30 13.75 11.96 -10.76
N ALA A 31 13.85 11.33 -9.57
CA ALA A 31 15.08 10.73 -9.10
C ALA A 31 15.59 9.62 -10.04
N MET A 32 14.69 8.78 -10.55
CA MET A 32 15.03 7.74 -11.51
C MET A 32 15.49 8.32 -12.86
N HIS A 33 14.87 9.39 -13.33
CA HIS A 33 15.29 10.08 -14.55
C HIS A 33 16.67 10.70 -14.39
N GLU A 34 16.94 11.36 -13.27
CA GLU A 34 18.25 11.91 -12.97
C GLU A 34 19.33 10.81 -12.86
N ALA A 35 18.99 9.67 -12.23
CA ALA A 35 19.88 8.51 -12.18
C ALA A 35 20.19 7.99 -13.59
N TYR A 36 19.18 7.89 -14.47
CA TYR A 36 19.36 7.52 -15.87
C TYR A 36 20.34 8.43 -16.61
N LEU A 37 20.27 9.74 -16.37
CA LEU A 37 21.14 10.70 -17.02
C LEU A 37 22.60 10.62 -16.52
N ARG A 38 22.81 10.24 -15.27
CA ARG A 38 24.15 10.14 -14.65
C ARG A 38 24.79 8.77 -14.80
N GLU A 39 24.02 7.73 -15.12
CA GLU A 39 24.52 6.36 -15.21
C GLU A 39 25.47 6.19 -16.40
N GLU A 40 26.66 5.69 -16.16
CA GLU A 40 27.69 5.50 -17.16
C GLU A 40 27.69 4.07 -17.76
N SER A 41 27.25 3.07 -16.98
CA SER A 41 27.16 1.70 -17.47
C SER A 41 25.98 1.53 -18.43
N PRO A 42 26.21 1.11 -19.68
CA PRO A 42 25.12 0.92 -20.64
C PRO A 42 24.06 -0.07 -20.16
N ALA A 43 24.44 -1.16 -19.51
CA ALA A 43 23.50 -2.17 -19.01
C ALA A 43 22.67 -1.65 -17.84
N ALA A 44 23.26 -0.88 -16.91
CA ALA A 44 22.54 -0.28 -15.81
C ALA A 44 21.61 0.83 -16.28
N ARG A 45 22.06 1.65 -17.24
CA ARG A 45 21.27 2.70 -17.87
C ARG A 45 20.03 2.12 -18.58
N ASP A 46 20.20 1.02 -19.31
CA ASP A 46 19.09 0.32 -19.94
C ASP A 46 18.09 -0.21 -18.91
N SER A 47 18.56 -0.78 -17.79
CA SER A 47 17.71 -1.24 -16.70
C SER A 47 16.88 -0.11 -16.09
N ILE A 48 17.47 1.08 -15.88
CA ILE A 48 16.74 2.25 -15.40
C ILE A 48 15.70 2.70 -16.41
N ALA A 49 16.06 2.72 -17.71
CA ALA A 49 15.12 3.05 -18.77
C ALA A 49 13.90 2.11 -18.77
N GLN A 50 14.11 0.82 -18.62
CA GLN A 50 13.02 -0.16 -18.55
C GLN A 50 12.10 0.07 -17.33
N ILE A 51 12.63 0.46 -16.18
CA ILE A 51 11.83 0.82 -15.00
C ILE A 51 10.94 2.04 -15.31
N LEU A 52 11.49 3.08 -15.93
CA LEU A 52 10.74 4.28 -16.32
C LEU A 52 9.65 3.98 -17.38
N ILE A 53 9.98 3.13 -18.36
CA ILE A 53 9.01 2.67 -19.36
C ILE A 53 7.89 1.87 -18.71
N ASN A 54 8.22 0.94 -17.83
CA ASN A 54 7.22 0.15 -17.07
C ASN A 54 6.30 1.08 -16.27
N SER A 55 6.88 2.04 -15.53
CA SER A 55 6.10 3.02 -14.77
C SER A 55 5.07 3.75 -15.63
N ARG A 56 5.49 4.24 -16.80
CA ARG A 56 4.59 4.91 -17.76
C ARG A 56 3.51 3.97 -18.29
N MET A 57 3.87 2.75 -18.65
CA MET A 57 2.91 1.75 -19.14
C MET A 57 1.87 1.40 -18.09
N CYS A 58 2.29 1.22 -16.84
CA CYS A 58 1.38 0.92 -15.74
C CYS A 58 0.42 2.08 -15.46
N ALA A 59 0.93 3.31 -15.43
CA ALA A 59 0.12 4.51 -15.26
C ALA A 59 -0.91 4.70 -16.39
N THR A 60 -0.52 4.44 -17.64
CA THR A 60 -1.42 4.57 -18.81
C THR A 60 -2.45 3.46 -18.87
N GLY A 61 -2.06 2.23 -18.54
CA GLY A 61 -2.90 1.04 -18.68
C GLY A 61 -3.65 0.67 -17.40
N HIS A 62 -3.44 1.39 -16.30
CA HIS A 62 -3.94 1.07 -14.96
C HIS A 62 -3.67 -0.40 -14.60
N ARG A 63 -2.40 -0.80 -14.69
CA ARG A 63 -1.94 -2.16 -14.39
C ARG A 63 -0.90 -2.14 -13.27
N PRO A 64 -0.87 -3.15 -12.40
CA PRO A 64 0.10 -3.19 -11.32
C PRO A 64 1.55 -3.03 -11.80
N ILE A 65 2.31 -2.19 -11.10
CA ILE A 65 3.73 -1.93 -11.38
C ILE A 65 4.57 -3.20 -11.27
N CYS A 66 4.18 -4.09 -10.35
CA CYS A 66 4.86 -5.34 -10.09
C CYS A 66 3.83 -6.44 -9.77
N GLN A 67 4.20 -7.70 -9.99
CA GLN A 67 3.39 -8.85 -9.57
C GLN A 67 3.34 -9.05 -8.05
N ASP A 68 4.29 -8.48 -7.32
CA ASP A 68 4.31 -8.48 -5.86
C ASP A 68 3.59 -7.23 -5.34
N THR A 69 2.31 -7.36 -5.10
CA THR A 69 1.45 -6.28 -4.59
C THR A 69 1.52 -6.10 -3.08
N GLY A 70 2.27 -6.95 -2.40
CA GLY A 70 2.77 -6.75 -1.04
C GLY A 70 1.77 -6.98 0.09
N ILE A 71 2.25 -6.65 1.29
CA ILE A 71 1.46 -6.59 2.53
C ILE A 71 0.96 -5.16 2.68
N VAL A 72 -0.33 -4.99 2.88
CA VAL A 72 -0.91 -3.66 3.11
C VAL A 72 -0.59 -3.22 4.54
N THR A 73 0.00 -2.04 4.65
CA THR A 73 0.20 -1.35 5.93
C THR A 73 -0.55 -0.04 5.90
N VAL A 74 -1.34 0.21 6.93
CA VAL A 74 -2.15 1.42 7.07
C VAL A 74 -1.74 2.16 8.33
N PHE A 75 -1.47 3.45 8.20
CA PHE A 75 -1.28 4.36 9.32
C PHE A 75 -2.49 5.27 9.36
N ILE A 76 -3.26 5.18 10.45
CA ILE A 76 -4.46 5.98 10.62
C ILE A 76 -4.34 6.90 11.83
N ARG A 77 -4.57 8.19 11.61
CA ARG A 77 -4.67 9.21 12.66
C ARG A 77 -6.12 9.64 12.80
N VAL A 78 -6.70 9.39 13.96
CA VAL A 78 -8.11 9.69 14.25
C VAL A 78 -8.19 10.84 15.24
N GLY A 79 -8.85 11.91 14.85
CA GLY A 79 -9.12 13.05 15.73
C GLY A 79 -10.07 12.70 16.87
N MET A 80 -9.81 13.24 18.06
CA MET A 80 -10.60 12.96 19.26
C MET A 80 -12.05 13.48 19.15
N ASP A 81 -12.30 14.46 18.26
CA ASP A 81 -13.62 15.05 18.01
C ASP A 81 -14.32 14.46 16.77
N VAL A 82 -13.81 13.35 16.24
CA VAL A 82 -14.43 12.64 15.12
C VAL A 82 -15.61 11.79 15.61
N ARG A 83 -16.69 11.80 14.85
CA ARG A 83 -17.83 10.93 15.05
C ARG A 83 -18.04 10.04 13.81
N TRP A 84 -18.26 8.76 14.04
CA TRP A 84 -18.63 7.81 13.00
C TRP A 84 -20.15 7.74 12.89
N ASP A 85 -20.69 8.01 11.71
CA ASP A 85 -22.13 8.01 11.47
C ASP A 85 -22.60 6.68 10.91
N GLY A 86 -23.55 6.07 11.62
CA GLY A 86 -24.16 4.81 11.22
C GLY A 86 -23.17 3.63 11.08
N ALA A 87 -22.00 3.72 11.72
CA ALA A 87 -21.00 2.68 11.62
C ALA A 87 -21.49 1.38 12.30
N THR A 88 -21.42 0.30 11.56
CA THR A 88 -21.74 -1.06 12.02
C THR A 88 -20.52 -1.97 12.08
N MET A 89 -19.39 -1.50 11.55
CA MET A 89 -18.11 -2.19 11.52
C MET A 89 -17.09 -1.46 12.41
N SER A 90 -16.11 -2.19 12.93
CA SER A 90 -14.94 -1.57 13.54
C SER A 90 -14.09 -0.86 12.48
N VAL A 91 -13.20 0.05 12.90
CA VAL A 91 -12.29 0.73 11.97
C VAL A 91 -11.37 -0.28 11.28
N ASP A 92 -10.94 -1.32 12.01
CA ASP A 92 -10.16 -2.43 11.44
C ASP A 92 -10.92 -3.15 10.32
N ASP A 93 -12.20 -3.44 10.56
CA ASP A 93 -13.04 -4.12 9.56
C ASP A 93 -13.30 -3.22 8.34
N MET A 94 -13.48 -1.91 8.54
CA MET A 94 -13.63 -0.95 7.44
C MET A 94 -12.36 -0.91 6.58
N ILE A 95 -11.18 -0.85 7.20
CA ILE A 95 -9.90 -0.86 6.50
C ILE A 95 -9.73 -2.18 5.73
N ASN A 96 -9.98 -3.31 6.37
CA ASN A 96 -9.89 -4.62 5.72
C ASN A 96 -10.90 -4.80 4.59
N GLU A 97 -12.10 -4.23 4.71
CA GLU A 97 -13.06 -4.20 3.60
C GLU A 97 -12.56 -3.35 2.43
N GLY A 98 -11.92 -2.22 2.70
CA GLY A 98 -11.25 -1.40 1.68
C GLY A 98 -10.14 -2.18 0.95
N VAL A 99 -9.31 -2.92 1.70
CA VAL A 99 -8.30 -3.82 1.12
C VAL A 99 -8.95 -4.88 0.23
N ARG A 100 -10.00 -5.54 0.72
CA ARG A 100 -10.71 -6.58 -0.04
C ARG A 100 -11.28 -6.03 -1.35
N ARG A 101 -11.91 -4.85 -1.31
CA ARG A 101 -12.42 -4.18 -2.51
C ARG A 101 -11.29 -3.86 -3.49
N ALA A 102 -10.18 -3.32 -3.00
CA ALA A 102 -9.03 -2.99 -3.85
C ALA A 102 -8.44 -4.22 -4.54
N TYR A 103 -8.22 -5.29 -3.81
CA TYR A 103 -7.56 -6.49 -4.36
C TYR A 103 -8.46 -7.31 -5.30
N ASN A 104 -9.77 -7.18 -5.17
CA ASN A 104 -10.74 -7.88 -5.99
C ASN A 104 -11.47 -6.99 -7.01
N LEU A 105 -10.97 -5.76 -7.26
CA LEU A 105 -11.56 -4.87 -8.25
C LEU A 105 -11.48 -5.50 -9.65
N PRO A 106 -12.61 -5.76 -10.34
CA PRO A 106 -12.61 -6.50 -11.61
C PRO A 106 -11.75 -5.86 -12.72
N GLU A 107 -11.70 -4.53 -12.74
CA GLU A 107 -10.96 -3.74 -13.73
C GLU A 107 -9.44 -3.83 -13.55
N ASN A 108 -8.98 -4.08 -12.31
CA ASN A 108 -7.58 -4.21 -11.97
C ASN A 108 -7.38 -5.12 -10.74
N VAL A 109 -7.53 -6.41 -10.93
CA VAL A 109 -7.34 -7.40 -9.87
C VAL A 109 -5.88 -7.44 -9.42
N LEU A 110 -5.64 -7.20 -8.14
CA LEU A 110 -4.32 -7.27 -7.54
C LEU A 110 -4.06 -8.68 -7.00
N ARG A 111 -2.81 -9.11 -7.04
CA ARG A 111 -2.43 -10.44 -6.54
C ARG A 111 -2.41 -10.47 -5.01
N ALA A 112 -3.32 -11.22 -4.39
CA ALA A 112 -3.30 -11.46 -2.96
C ALA A 112 -2.12 -12.37 -2.56
N SER A 113 -1.38 -11.98 -1.53
CA SER A 113 -0.18 -12.67 -1.04
C SER A 113 -0.28 -13.12 0.42
N ILE A 114 -1.27 -12.64 1.17
CA ILE A 114 -1.41 -12.92 2.60
C ILE A 114 -1.84 -14.38 2.83
N LEU A 115 -1.21 -15.00 3.81
CA LEU A 115 -1.52 -16.35 4.26
C LEU A 115 -2.26 -16.29 5.61
N ALA A 116 -3.40 -16.97 5.71
CA ALA A 116 -4.22 -17.09 6.93
C ALA A 116 -3.40 -18.05 7.79
N ASP A 117 -2.68 -18.62 8.03
CA ASP A 117 -1.90 -19.51 8.90
C ASP A 117 -0.50 -19.69 8.32
N PRO A 118 0.36 -18.69 8.45
CA PRO A 118 1.67 -18.73 7.82
C PRO A 118 2.60 -19.81 8.39
N ALA A 119 2.39 -20.21 9.65
CA ALA A 119 3.19 -21.26 10.29
C ALA A 119 2.63 -22.70 10.05
N GLY A 120 1.36 -22.81 9.65
CA GLY A 120 0.66 -24.09 9.47
C GLY A 120 0.17 -24.33 8.05
N ALA A 121 -1.12 -24.21 7.83
CA ALA A 121 -1.79 -24.56 6.58
C ALA A 121 -1.46 -23.66 5.36
N ARG A 122 -0.91 -22.48 5.58
CA ARG A 122 -0.43 -21.54 4.56
C ARG A 122 -1.46 -21.23 3.45
N LYS A 123 -2.72 -21.10 3.83
CA LYS A 123 -3.80 -20.81 2.89
C LYS A 123 -3.80 -19.32 2.52
N ASN A 124 -3.77 -19.02 1.24
CA ASN A 124 -3.93 -17.65 0.74
C ASN A 124 -5.33 -17.12 1.05
N THR A 125 -5.43 -15.91 1.59
CA THR A 125 -6.71 -15.29 1.98
C THR A 125 -7.57 -14.86 0.77
N LYS A 126 -6.97 -14.75 -0.41
CA LYS A 126 -7.60 -14.38 -1.69
C LYS A 126 -7.97 -12.91 -1.84
N ASP A 127 -7.97 -12.16 -0.76
CA ASP A 127 -8.35 -10.75 -0.69
C ASP A 127 -7.27 -9.84 -0.06
N ASN A 128 -6.11 -10.42 0.24
CA ASN A 128 -4.95 -9.77 0.85
C ASN A 128 -5.18 -9.17 2.25
N THR A 129 -6.20 -9.64 2.97
CA THR A 129 -6.45 -9.30 4.37
C THR A 129 -5.80 -10.32 5.33
N PRO A 130 -5.52 -9.93 6.60
CA PRO A 130 -5.67 -8.60 7.15
C PRO A 130 -4.54 -7.66 6.77
N ALA A 131 -4.81 -6.35 6.80
CA ALA A 131 -3.79 -5.32 6.77
C ALA A 131 -3.06 -5.21 8.11
N VAL A 132 -1.84 -4.67 8.10
CA VAL A 132 -1.15 -4.21 9.32
C VAL A 132 -1.58 -2.77 9.57
N ILE A 133 -2.22 -2.52 10.72
CA ILE A 133 -2.83 -1.22 11.00
C ILE A 133 -2.16 -0.58 12.22
N HIS A 134 -1.69 0.64 12.06
CA HIS A 134 -1.10 1.47 13.10
C HIS A 134 -2.00 2.64 13.41
N TYR A 135 -2.38 2.79 14.68
CA TYR A 135 -3.29 3.83 15.15
C TYR A 135 -2.56 4.95 15.88
N SER A 136 -3.05 6.17 15.65
CA SER A 136 -2.75 7.33 16.49
C SER A 136 -4.02 8.10 16.77
N ILE A 137 -4.32 8.34 18.03
CA ILE A 137 -5.40 9.24 18.45
C ILE A 137 -4.79 10.61 18.68
N VAL A 138 -5.29 11.62 17.98
CA VAL A 138 -4.71 12.96 17.95
C VAL A 138 -5.77 14.02 18.26
N PRO A 139 -5.39 15.22 18.75
CA PRO A 139 -6.33 16.31 18.89
C PRO A 139 -6.94 16.72 17.54
N GLY A 140 -8.21 17.16 17.57
CA GLY A 140 -8.90 17.67 16.38
C GLY A 140 -9.99 16.74 15.87
N ASP A 141 -10.48 17.03 14.69
CA ASP A 141 -11.69 16.43 14.13
C ASP A 141 -11.50 15.88 12.70
N LYS A 142 -10.26 15.49 12.38
CA LYS A 142 -9.91 14.87 11.08
C LYS A 142 -9.56 13.42 11.24
N VAL A 143 -9.77 12.66 10.17
CA VAL A 143 -9.18 11.33 9.97
C VAL A 143 -8.19 11.44 8.81
N GLU A 144 -6.96 11.04 9.06
CA GLU A 144 -5.91 10.96 8.05
C GLU A 144 -5.50 9.49 7.90
N VAL A 145 -5.40 9.04 6.67
CA VAL A 145 -5.07 7.64 6.35
C VAL A 145 -3.94 7.61 5.32
N ASP A 146 -2.83 7.02 5.71
CA ASP A 146 -1.73 6.71 4.80
C ASP A 146 -1.72 5.20 4.54
N VAL A 147 -1.67 4.80 3.28
CA VAL A 147 -1.59 3.39 2.88
C VAL A 147 -0.28 3.10 2.17
N ALA A 148 0.28 1.95 2.48
CA ALA A 148 1.47 1.43 1.81
C ALA A 148 1.27 -0.05 1.46
N ALA A 149 1.79 -0.46 0.32
CA ALA A 149 1.86 -1.86 -0.08
C ALA A 149 3.33 -2.27 -0.14
N LYS A 150 3.76 -3.10 0.81
CA LYS A 150 5.16 -3.50 0.98
C LYS A 150 5.39 -4.89 0.39
N GLY A 151 6.08 -4.95 -0.75
CA GLY A 151 6.47 -6.20 -1.38
C GLY A 151 7.37 -7.08 -0.51
N GLY A 152 7.34 -8.39 -0.74
CA GLY A 152 8.07 -9.38 0.05
C GLY A 152 9.54 -9.53 -0.31
N GLY A 153 9.97 -9.18 -1.54
CA GLY A 153 11.34 -9.42 -2.02
C GLY A 153 12.45 -8.61 -1.34
N SER A 154 12.10 -7.59 -0.56
CA SER A 154 13.08 -6.73 0.12
C SER A 154 13.79 -7.43 1.29
N GLU A 155 13.26 -8.51 1.85
CA GLU A 155 13.90 -9.30 2.92
C GLU A 155 15.24 -9.88 2.46
N ASN A 156 15.43 -10.12 1.18
CA ASN A 156 16.70 -10.60 0.63
C ASN A 156 17.85 -9.60 0.83
N LYS A 157 17.54 -8.33 1.06
CA LYS A 157 18.50 -7.24 1.32
C LYS A 157 18.41 -6.69 2.74
N SER A 158 17.43 -7.13 3.52
CA SER A 158 17.28 -6.71 4.91
C SER A 158 18.22 -7.48 5.81
N LYS A 159 18.76 -6.80 6.83
CA LYS A 159 19.57 -7.39 7.89
C LYS A 159 19.08 -6.89 9.23
N MET A 160 19.13 -7.77 10.22
CA MET A 160 18.81 -7.45 11.61
C MET A 160 20.01 -7.79 12.49
N ALA A 161 20.26 -6.95 13.46
CA ALA A 161 21.21 -7.23 14.52
C ALA A 161 20.61 -6.85 15.87
N MET A 162 20.80 -7.71 16.86
CA MET A 162 20.47 -7.39 18.25
C MET A 162 21.64 -6.58 18.81
N LEU A 163 21.33 -5.37 19.28
CA LEU A 163 22.32 -4.47 19.87
C LEU A 163 22.18 -4.47 21.37
N ASN A 164 23.28 -4.68 22.08
CA ASN A 164 23.34 -4.51 23.50
C ASN A 164 23.81 -3.09 23.82
N PRO A 165 23.36 -2.48 24.94
CA PRO A 165 23.92 -1.25 25.44
C PRO A 165 25.42 -1.44 25.69
N SER A 166 26.25 -0.48 25.26
CA SER A 166 27.69 -0.47 25.53
C SER A 166 27.98 0.03 26.93
#